data_ea6b3f7e189e6ce11388e4b80f0d0e2e
#
_entry.id   ea6b3f7e189e6ce11388e4b80f0d0e2e
#
_cell.length_a   1.000
_cell.length_b   1.000
_cell.length_c   1.000
_cell.angle_alpha   90.00
_cell.angle_beta   90.00
_cell.angle_gamma   90.00
#
_symmetry.space_group_name_H-M   'P 1'
#
loop_
_entity.id
_entity.type
_entity.pdbx_description
1 polymer ?
#
loop_
_entity_poly.entity_id
_entity_poly.type
_entity_poly.pdbx_seq_one_letter_code
_entity_poly.pdbx_strand_id
1 'polypeptide(L)'
;MSRASNDKPTDEPVIRFAGKWVPAHDLWCKMEMAHAVADVIERFNQHFPRLASTGTREVVPLVRQRLKDIQLRIPDRPTPPDLAGVASDLLGRLSPEAVIAVLRENHATTLDMVGLIELAGEAPYLQALRREGVDSTMNQVAPAQTAEAWNRVGRPAPGGGLWTEKKVSCLLA
;
A
#
# COMPACT_ATOMS: atom_id res chain seq x y z
N MET A 1 -26.00 -0.27 28.39
CA MET A 1 -24.93 0.62 27.93
C MET A 1 -24.53 0.16 26.52
N SER A 2 -25.19 0.74 25.50
CA SER A 2 -24.95 0.39 24.08
C SER A 2 -23.70 1.12 23.60
N ARG A 3 -22.70 0.37 23.16
CA ARG A 3 -21.57 0.90 22.37
C ARG A 3 -22.12 1.32 21.00
N ALA A 4 -22.20 2.61 20.76
CA ALA A 4 -22.38 3.13 19.42
C ALA A 4 -21.12 2.79 18.63
N SER A 5 -21.24 1.85 17.66
CA SER A 5 -20.27 1.66 16.59
C SER A 5 -20.21 2.95 15.79
N ASN A 6 -19.08 3.61 15.87
CA ASN A 6 -18.76 4.79 15.09
C ASN A 6 -18.28 4.31 13.70
N ASP A 7 -19.18 3.62 12.98
CA ASP A 7 -18.97 3.31 11.57
C ASP A 7 -19.13 4.61 10.79
N LYS A 8 -17.99 5.23 10.51
CA LYS A 8 -17.86 6.24 9.45
C LYS A 8 -18.49 5.63 8.20
N PRO A 9 -19.52 6.22 7.57
CA PRO A 9 -20.03 5.68 6.32
C PRO A 9 -18.87 5.64 5.33
N THR A 10 -18.46 4.46 4.96
CA THR A 10 -17.53 4.24 3.85
C THR A 10 -18.23 4.81 2.63
N ASP A 11 -17.63 5.81 2.00
CA ASP A 11 -18.08 6.43 0.73
C ASP A 11 -17.89 5.42 -0.45
N GLU A 12 -18.02 4.14 -0.15
CA GLU A 12 -17.84 3.06 -1.09
C GLU A 12 -19.10 2.93 -1.96
N PRO A 13 -18.96 3.00 -3.29
CA PRO A 13 -20.09 2.87 -4.19
C PRO A 13 -20.73 1.48 -4.04
N VAL A 14 -22.04 1.45 -3.80
CA VAL A 14 -22.85 0.24 -3.76
C VAL A 14 -23.57 0.04 -5.10
N ILE A 15 -23.55 -1.19 -5.59
CA ILE A 15 -24.12 -1.55 -6.89
C ILE A 15 -25.24 -2.57 -6.67
N ARG A 16 -26.32 -2.44 -7.44
CA ARG A 16 -27.39 -3.43 -7.42
C ARG A 16 -27.01 -4.61 -8.31
N PHE A 17 -26.67 -5.73 -7.68
CA PHE A 17 -26.33 -6.98 -8.36
C PHE A 17 -27.25 -8.12 -7.91
N ALA A 18 -27.85 -8.83 -8.87
CA ALA A 18 -28.81 -9.92 -8.61
C ALA A 18 -29.92 -9.55 -7.61
N GLY A 19 -30.42 -8.29 -7.67
CA GLY A 19 -31.48 -7.79 -6.80
C GLY A 19 -31.01 -7.34 -5.39
N LYS A 20 -29.75 -7.50 -5.06
CA LYS A 20 -29.14 -7.07 -3.79
C LYS A 20 -28.19 -5.90 -3.99
N TRP A 21 -28.09 -5.04 -2.99
CA TRP A 21 -27.06 -4.02 -2.93
C TRP A 21 -25.76 -4.63 -2.43
N VAL A 22 -24.71 -4.53 -3.21
CA VAL A 22 -23.38 -5.12 -2.92
C VAL A 22 -22.33 -4.03 -3.05
N PRO A 23 -21.37 -3.93 -2.10
CA PRO A 23 -20.22 -3.03 -2.22
C PRO A 23 -19.45 -3.30 -3.53
N ALA A 24 -19.00 -2.25 -4.20
CA ALA A 24 -18.26 -2.38 -5.46
C ALA A 24 -16.97 -3.21 -5.26
N HIS A 25 -16.29 -3.03 -4.13
CA HIS A 25 -15.10 -3.79 -3.77
C HIS A 25 -15.35 -5.32 -3.75
N ASP A 26 -16.44 -5.74 -3.13
CA ASP A 26 -16.80 -7.16 -3.07
C ASP A 26 -17.04 -7.77 -4.46
N LEU A 27 -17.63 -6.99 -5.37
CA LEU A 27 -17.83 -7.42 -6.76
C LEU A 27 -16.49 -7.52 -7.49
N TRP A 28 -15.59 -6.55 -7.31
CA TRP A 28 -14.25 -6.60 -7.88
C TRP A 28 -13.49 -7.84 -7.44
N CYS A 29 -13.43 -8.14 -6.15
CA CYS A 29 -12.76 -9.31 -5.62
C CYS A 29 -13.34 -10.61 -6.18
N LYS A 30 -14.67 -10.70 -6.28
CA LYS A 30 -15.34 -11.89 -6.87
C LYS A 30 -15.06 -12.04 -8.36
N MET A 31 -14.96 -10.95 -9.10
CA MET A 31 -14.59 -10.97 -10.51
C MET A 31 -13.14 -11.42 -10.71
N GLU A 32 -12.19 -10.89 -9.94
CA GLU A 32 -10.79 -11.31 -9.99
C GLU A 32 -10.65 -12.82 -9.70
N MET A 33 -11.36 -13.30 -8.68
CA MET A 33 -11.39 -14.74 -8.37
C MET A 33 -11.97 -15.56 -9.51
N ALA A 34 -13.08 -15.12 -10.13
CA ALA A 34 -13.70 -15.83 -11.24
C ALA A 34 -12.81 -15.84 -12.50
N HIS A 35 -12.07 -14.75 -12.77
CA HIS A 35 -11.04 -14.72 -13.81
C HIS A 35 -9.93 -15.73 -13.53
N ALA A 36 -9.40 -15.75 -12.32
CA ALA A 36 -8.34 -16.68 -11.93
C ALA A 36 -8.78 -18.16 -12.09
N VAL A 37 -10.01 -18.47 -11.68
CA VAL A 37 -10.59 -19.82 -11.87
C VAL A 37 -10.75 -20.17 -13.35
N ALA A 38 -11.24 -19.24 -14.18
CA ALA A 38 -11.35 -19.46 -15.61
C ALA A 38 -9.98 -19.73 -16.26
N ASP A 39 -8.95 -18.97 -15.86
CA ASP A 39 -7.57 -19.17 -16.35
C ASP A 39 -6.99 -20.53 -15.96
N VAL A 40 -7.26 -20.99 -14.74
CA VAL A 40 -6.82 -22.33 -14.29
C VAL A 40 -7.49 -23.42 -15.11
N ILE A 41 -8.81 -23.33 -15.33
CA ILE A 41 -9.57 -24.31 -16.14
C ILE A 41 -9.06 -24.31 -17.59
N GLU A 42 -8.80 -23.13 -18.16
CA GLU A 42 -8.29 -23.02 -19.53
C GLU A 42 -6.90 -23.65 -19.67
N ARG A 43 -5.99 -23.35 -18.74
CA ARG A 43 -4.65 -23.99 -18.70
C ARG A 43 -4.76 -25.50 -18.55
N PHE A 44 -5.65 -25.98 -17.67
CA PHE A 44 -5.91 -27.41 -17.52
C PHE A 44 -6.38 -28.05 -18.84
N ASN A 45 -7.35 -27.42 -19.52
CA ASN A 45 -7.87 -27.90 -20.80
C ASN A 45 -6.79 -27.93 -21.89
N GLN A 46 -5.83 -26.98 -21.86
CA GLN A 46 -4.71 -26.91 -22.81
C GLN A 46 -3.67 -28.00 -22.54
N HIS A 47 -3.30 -28.22 -21.26
CA HIS A 47 -2.26 -29.19 -20.90
C HIS A 47 -2.78 -30.64 -20.89
N PHE A 48 -4.05 -30.83 -20.61
CA PHE A 48 -4.68 -32.14 -20.49
C PHE A 48 -5.93 -32.28 -21.38
N PRO A 49 -5.79 -32.16 -22.72
CA PRO A 49 -6.94 -32.11 -23.63
C PRO A 49 -7.80 -33.39 -23.62
N ARG A 50 -7.20 -34.52 -23.24
CA ARG A 50 -7.93 -35.81 -23.13
C ARG A 50 -8.78 -35.91 -21.86
N LEU A 51 -8.48 -35.12 -20.83
CA LEU A 51 -9.24 -35.06 -19.59
C LEU A 51 -10.28 -33.94 -19.59
N ALA A 52 -10.15 -32.98 -20.50
CA ALA A 52 -11.04 -31.84 -20.63
C ALA A 52 -12.42 -32.31 -21.11
N SER A 53 -13.44 -32.16 -20.28
CA SER A 53 -14.82 -32.43 -20.65
C SER A 53 -15.37 -31.35 -21.59
N THR A 54 -16.38 -31.66 -22.38
CA THR A 54 -17.09 -30.69 -23.22
C THR A 54 -17.60 -29.52 -22.35
N GLY A 55 -18.16 -29.83 -21.18
CA GLY A 55 -18.66 -28.83 -20.24
C GLY A 55 -17.59 -27.85 -19.77
N THR A 56 -16.36 -28.30 -19.45
CA THR A 56 -15.27 -27.39 -19.03
C THR A 56 -14.77 -26.51 -20.16
N ARG A 57 -14.83 -26.97 -21.42
CA ARG A 57 -14.46 -26.18 -22.59
C ARG A 57 -15.49 -25.10 -22.92
N GLU A 58 -16.78 -25.40 -22.75
CA GLU A 58 -17.86 -24.45 -23.05
C GLU A 58 -18.08 -23.43 -21.92
N VAL A 59 -17.84 -23.81 -20.67
CA VAL A 59 -18.07 -22.92 -19.51
C VAL A 59 -17.11 -21.74 -19.48
N VAL A 60 -15.84 -21.92 -19.84
CA VAL A 60 -14.83 -20.83 -19.77
C VAL A 60 -15.21 -19.63 -20.62
N PRO A 61 -15.57 -19.77 -21.93
CA PRO A 61 -16.01 -18.63 -22.74
C PRO A 61 -17.26 -17.95 -22.18
N LEU A 62 -18.23 -18.72 -21.66
CA LEU A 62 -19.44 -18.18 -21.07
C LEU A 62 -19.15 -17.36 -19.81
N VAL A 63 -18.29 -17.88 -18.94
CA VAL A 63 -17.86 -17.15 -17.73
C VAL A 63 -17.16 -15.86 -18.12
N ARG A 64 -16.22 -15.89 -19.06
CA ARG A 64 -15.52 -14.69 -19.54
C ARG A 64 -16.48 -13.65 -20.13
N GLN A 65 -17.45 -14.08 -20.93
CA GLN A 65 -18.45 -13.17 -21.47
C GLN A 65 -19.29 -12.53 -20.36
N ARG A 66 -19.73 -13.32 -19.38
CA ARG A 66 -20.48 -12.81 -18.22
C ARG A 66 -19.67 -11.83 -17.37
N LEU A 67 -18.39 -12.12 -17.14
CA LEU A 67 -17.51 -11.22 -16.41
C LEU A 67 -17.34 -9.89 -17.14
N LYS A 68 -17.18 -9.92 -18.46
CA LYS A 68 -17.11 -8.72 -19.30
C LYS A 68 -18.39 -7.90 -19.23
N ASP A 69 -19.56 -8.54 -19.29
CA ASP A 69 -20.86 -7.88 -19.16
C ASP A 69 -21.06 -7.23 -17.78
N ILE A 70 -20.53 -7.86 -16.72
CA ILE A 70 -20.56 -7.33 -15.35
C ILE A 70 -19.60 -6.15 -15.25
N GLN A 71 -18.39 -6.27 -15.77
CA GLN A 71 -17.37 -5.21 -15.72
C GLN A 71 -17.86 -3.91 -16.37
N LEU A 72 -18.60 -3.99 -17.47
CA LEU A 72 -19.20 -2.83 -18.12
C LEU A 72 -20.27 -2.10 -17.28
N ARG A 73 -20.76 -2.73 -16.22
CA ARG A 73 -21.80 -2.19 -15.32
C ARG A 73 -21.27 -1.72 -13.97
N ILE A 74 -20.02 -2.03 -13.68
CA ILE A 74 -19.37 -1.62 -12.43
C ILE A 74 -18.52 -0.38 -12.73
N PRO A 75 -18.57 0.66 -11.89
CA PRO A 75 -17.65 1.80 -12.02
C PRO A 75 -16.20 1.30 -12.03
N ASP A 76 -15.34 1.99 -12.75
CA ASP A 76 -13.91 1.68 -12.76
C ASP A 76 -13.39 1.59 -11.32
N ARG A 77 -12.57 0.56 -11.07
CA ARG A 77 -11.92 0.42 -9.77
C ARG A 77 -11.12 1.69 -9.51
N PRO A 78 -11.36 2.37 -8.39
CA PRO A 78 -10.52 3.51 -8.05
C PRO A 78 -9.07 3.01 -8.03
N THR A 79 -8.22 3.67 -8.79
CA THR A 79 -6.78 3.38 -8.79
C THR A 79 -6.32 3.45 -7.34
N PRO A 80 -5.71 2.39 -6.79
CA PRO A 80 -5.19 2.47 -5.43
C PRO A 80 -4.29 3.70 -5.34
N PRO A 81 -4.40 4.50 -4.27
CA PRO A 81 -3.56 5.67 -4.13
C PRO A 81 -2.10 5.25 -4.29
N ASP A 82 -1.34 6.04 -5.04
CA ASP A 82 0.12 5.86 -5.12
C ASP A 82 0.73 6.19 -3.76
N LEU A 83 0.68 5.20 -2.87
CA LEU A 83 1.20 5.34 -1.52
C LEU A 83 2.68 5.65 -1.49
N ALA A 84 3.44 5.22 -2.50
CA ALA A 84 4.86 5.53 -2.61
C ALA A 84 5.09 7.01 -2.90
N GLY A 85 4.37 7.57 -3.88
CA GLY A 85 4.39 9.00 -4.17
C GLY A 85 3.90 9.83 -2.99
N VAL A 86 2.78 9.44 -2.36
CA VAL A 86 2.25 10.12 -1.16
C VAL A 86 3.25 10.10 -0.02
N ALA A 87 3.88 8.95 0.27
CA ALA A 87 4.88 8.82 1.32
C ALA A 87 6.13 9.69 1.04
N SER A 88 6.59 9.70 -0.21
CA SER A 88 7.72 10.54 -0.63
C SER A 88 7.43 12.04 -0.48
N ASP A 89 6.23 12.48 -0.91
CA ASP A 89 5.80 13.87 -0.78
C ASP A 89 5.67 14.30 0.70
N LEU A 90 5.13 13.42 1.53
CA LEU A 90 5.01 13.67 2.97
C LEU A 90 6.38 13.74 3.64
N LEU A 91 7.33 12.86 3.28
CA LEU A 91 8.73 12.92 3.76
C LEU A 91 9.41 14.23 3.37
N GLY A 92 9.00 14.87 2.28
CA GLY A 92 9.45 16.23 1.93
C GLY A 92 9.08 17.31 2.96
N ARG A 93 8.12 17.07 3.87
CA ARG A 93 7.54 18.08 4.77
C ARG A 93 7.53 17.66 6.24
N LEU A 94 7.39 16.38 6.52
CA LEU A 94 7.20 15.82 7.85
C LEU A 94 8.38 14.94 8.27
N SER A 95 8.49 14.65 9.58
CA SER A 95 9.40 13.63 10.07
C SER A 95 8.91 12.22 9.68
N PRO A 96 9.81 11.22 9.58
CA PRO A 96 9.43 9.86 9.21
C PRO A 96 8.33 9.27 10.10
N GLU A 97 8.37 9.52 11.42
CA GLU A 97 7.36 9.05 12.37
C GLU A 97 5.99 9.68 12.11
N ALA A 98 5.97 10.99 11.79
CA ALA A 98 4.73 11.69 11.46
C ALA A 98 4.14 11.16 10.16
N VAL A 99 4.98 10.83 9.16
CA VAL A 99 4.52 10.20 7.91
C VAL A 99 3.86 8.85 8.18
N ILE A 100 4.49 7.99 8.99
CA ILE A 100 3.91 6.70 9.39
C ILE A 100 2.55 6.90 10.07
N ALA A 101 2.44 7.88 10.97
CA ALA A 101 1.18 8.19 11.66
C ALA A 101 0.08 8.63 10.67
N VAL A 102 0.39 9.54 9.74
CA VAL A 102 -0.53 10.01 8.69
C VAL A 102 -0.97 8.87 7.76
N LEU A 103 -0.03 8.02 7.32
CA LEU A 103 -0.35 6.88 6.45
C LEU A 103 -1.22 5.85 7.17
N ARG A 104 -0.98 5.63 8.46
CA ARG A 104 -1.82 4.74 9.29
C ARG A 104 -3.24 5.27 9.42
N GLU A 105 -3.39 6.56 9.67
CA GLU A 105 -4.69 7.19 9.88
C GLU A 105 -5.52 7.27 8.59
N ASN A 106 -4.89 7.71 7.49
CA ASN A 106 -5.60 8.00 6.25
C ASN A 106 -5.73 6.79 5.31
N HIS A 107 -4.81 5.82 5.40
CA HIS A 107 -4.75 4.68 4.47
C HIS A 107 -4.77 3.32 5.18
N ALA A 108 -5.04 3.28 6.49
CA ALA A 108 -5.09 2.07 7.31
C ALA A 108 -3.84 1.16 7.15
N THR A 109 -2.66 1.75 6.93
CA THR A 109 -1.40 1.02 6.77
C THR A 109 -0.80 0.64 8.13
N THR A 110 -0.10 -0.49 8.19
CA THR A 110 0.64 -0.94 9.38
C THR A 110 2.15 -0.89 9.13
N LEU A 111 2.62 0.22 8.56
CA LEU A 111 4.03 0.40 8.24
C LEU A 111 4.84 0.70 9.51
N ASP A 112 6.02 0.12 9.58
CA ASP A 112 7.11 0.53 10.46
C ASP A 112 8.12 1.40 9.67
N MET A 113 9.24 1.74 10.29
CA MET A 113 10.25 2.59 9.66
C MET A 113 10.91 1.91 8.45
N VAL A 114 11.11 0.60 8.51
CA VAL A 114 11.68 -0.17 7.39
C VAL A 114 10.69 -0.21 6.23
N GLY A 115 9.43 -0.52 6.51
CA GLY A 115 8.37 -0.51 5.51
C GLY A 115 8.16 0.87 4.86
N LEU A 116 8.35 1.97 5.62
CA LEU A 116 8.32 3.32 5.03
C LEU A 116 9.47 3.53 4.03
N ILE A 117 10.68 3.07 4.37
CA ILE A 117 11.85 3.18 3.47
C ILE A 117 11.66 2.31 2.22
N GLU A 118 11.13 1.09 2.37
CA GLU A 118 10.81 0.22 1.24
C GLU A 118 9.74 0.83 0.33
N LEU A 119 8.75 1.50 0.90
CA LEU A 119 7.66 2.14 0.16
C LEU A 119 8.10 3.41 -0.57
N ALA A 120 8.73 4.34 0.14
CA ALA A 120 9.08 5.67 -0.39
C ALA A 120 10.46 5.73 -1.05
N GLY A 121 11.33 4.76 -0.75
CA GLY A 121 12.73 4.76 -1.13
C GLY A 121 13.66 5.38 -0.09
N GLU A 122 14.93 4.97 -0.12
CA GLU A 122 15.95 5.46 0.82
C GLU A 122 16.24 6.97 0.64
N ALA A 123 16.25 7.46 -0.60
CA ALA A 123 16.61 8.84 -0.89
C ALA A 123 15.65 9.87 -0.26
N PRO A 124 14.32 9.79 -0.38
CA PRO A 124 13.39 10.67 0.32
C PRO A 124 13.51 10.59 1.84
N TYR A 125 13.74 9.39 2.39
CA TYR A 125 13.96 9.20 3.81
C TYR A 125 15.20 9.94 4.29
N LEU A 126 16.34 9.77 3.62
CA LEU A 126 17.59 10.45 3.98
C LEU A 126 17.47 11.97 3.81
N GLN A 127 16.74 12.45 2.82
CA GLN A 127 16.46 13.86 2.65
C GLN A 127 15.63 14.43 3.81
N ALA A 128 14.66 13.70 4.33
CA ALA A 128 13.91 14.09 5.52
C ALA A 128 14.83 14.19 6.75
N LEU A 129 15.71 13.23 6.95
CA LEU A 129 16.68 13.25 8.04
C LEU A 129 17.72 14.36 7.88
N ARG A 130 18.17 14.64 6.65
CA ARG A 130 19.09 15.74 6.39
C ARG A 130 18.48 17.08 6.79
N ARG A 131 17.23 17.33 6.43
CA ARG A 131 16.51 18.54 6.82
C ARG A 131 16.43 18.67 8.34
N GLU A 132 16.01 17.61 9.03
CA GLU A 132 15.94 17.59 10.51
C GLU A 132 17.32 17.80 11.16
N GLY A 133 18.36 17.20 10.59
CA GLY A 133 19.73 17.38 11.07
C GLY A 133 20.26 18.79 10.86
N VAL A 134 19.91 19.47 9.76
CA VAL A 134 20.20 20.89 9.53
C VAL A 134 19.50 21.76 10.59
N ASP A 135 18.21 21.50 10.84
CA ASP A 135 17.44 22.22 11.87
C ASP A 135 18.06 22.00 13.26
N SER A 136 18.51 20.78 13.58
CA SER A 136 19.21 20.46 14.83
C SER A 136 20.52 21.25 14.94
N THR A 137 21.29 21.34 13.87
CA THR A 137 22.54 22.11 13.84
C THR A 137 22.30 23.62 14.04
N MET A 138 21.24 24.17 13.41
CA MET A 138 20.83 25.56 13.63
C MET A 138 20.44 25.82 15.09
N ASN A 139 19.89 24.82 15.78
CA ASN A 139 19.58 24.87 17.21
C ASN A 139 20.75 24.49 18.11
N GLN A 140 22.00 24.47 17.58
CA GLN A 140 23.23 24.17 18.29
C GLN A 140 23.30 22.75 18.90
N VAL A 141 22.54 21.80 18.35
CA VAL A 141 22.62 20.39 18.74
C VAL A 141 23.80 19.74 18.03
N ALA A 142 24.71 19.13 18.80
CA ALA A 142 25.87 18.46 18.23
C ALA A 142 25.47 17.21 17.40
N PRO A 143 26.20 16.88 16.31
CA PRO A 143 25.90 15.67 15.50
C PRO A 143 25.87 14.37 16.31
N ALA A 144 26.67 14.26 17.37
CA ALA A 144 26.64 13.11 18.28
C ALA A 144 25.29 12.97 19.01
N GLN A 145 24.71 14.10 19.48
CA GLN A 145 23.41 14.11 20.14
C GLN A 145 22.28 13.81 19.15
N THR A 146 22.38 14.31 17.92
CA THR A 146 21.44 13.97 16.84
C THR A 146 21.47 12.48 16.53
N ALA A 147 22.66 11.87 16.42
CA ALA A 147 22.84 10.44 16.23
C ALA A 147 22.18 9.62 17.35
N GLU A 148 22.38 10.03 18.61
CA GLU A 148 21.78 9.38 19.77
C GLU A 148 20.23 9.48 19.74
N ALA A 149 19.69 10.65 19.41
CA ALA A 149 18.26 10.86 19.30
C ALA A 149 17.64 9.96 18.21
N TRP A 150 18.25 9.86 17.02
CA TRP A 150 17.80 9.00 15.95
C TRP A 150 17.89 7.52 16.30
N ASN A 151 18.94 7.09 17.00
CA ASN A 151 19.07 5.72 17.48
C ASN A 151 18.01 5.36 18.53
N ARG A 152 17.67 6.30 19.41
CA ARG A 152 16.63 6.10 20.44
C ARG A 152 15.26 5.82 19.86
N VAL A 153 14.92 6.44 18.72
CA VAL A 153 13.65 6.20 18.02
C VAL A 153 13.75 5.12 16.96
N GLY A 154 14.87 4.40 16.88
CA GLY A 154 15.05 3.23 16.02
C GLY A 154 15.15 3.56 14.52
N ARG A 155 15.64 4.75 14.15
CA ARG A 155 15.80 5.14 12.75
C ARG A 155 16.95 4.37 12.09
N PRO A 156 16.72 3.66 10.96
CA PRO A 156 17.77 2.97 10.24
C PRO A 156 18.82 3.94 9.69
N ALA A 157 20.09 3.56 9.80
CA ALA A 157 21.19 4.33 9.21
C ALA A 157 21.59 3.73 7.84
N PRO A 158 22.10 4.53 6.89
CA PRO A 158 22.61 4.05 5.62
C PRO A 158 23.66 2.96 5.81
N GLY A 159 23.54 1.88 5.03
CA GLY A 159 24.42 0.72 5.14
C GLY A 159 24.23 -0.12 6.40
N GLY A 160 23.14 0.10 7.15
CA GLY A 160 22.81 -0.64 8.36
C GLY A 160 23.52 -0.15 9.62
N GLY A 161 23.18 -0.80 10.76
CA GLY A 161 23.72 -0.48 12.07
C GLY A 161 23.19 0.83 12.65
N LEU A 162 23.88 1.38 13.63
CA LEU A 162 23.49 2.59 14.33
C LEU A 162 23.98 3.87 13.63
N TRP A 163 23.28 4.97 13.88
CA TRP A 163 23.78 6.29 13.56
C TRP A 163 25.00 6.62 14.44
N THR A 164 25.98 7.23 13.84
CA THR A 164 27.18 7.74 14.50
C THR A 164 27.35 9.20 14.14
N GLU A 165 28.11 9.94 14.96
CA GLU A 165 28.46 11.32 14.66
C GLU A 165 28.99 11.50 13.22
N LYS A 166 29.86 10.58 12.79
CA LYS A 166 30.43 10.61 11.44
C LYS A 166 29.36 10.44 10.37
N LYS A 167 28.40 9.50 10.53
CA LYS A 167 27.31 9.29 9.57
C LYS A 167 26.41 10.52 9.49
N VAL A 168 26.08 11.14 10.64
CA VAL A 168 25.29 12.38 10.67
C VAL A 168 26.05 13.50 9.97
N SER A 169 27.33 13.72 10.30
CA SER A 169 28.14 14.74 9.64
C SER A 169 28.25 14.53 8.14
N CYS A 170 28.40 13.29 7.67
CA CYS A 170 28.39 12.96 6.24
C CYS A 170 27.05 13.22 5.58
N LEU A 171 25.93 13.01 6.28
CA LEU A 171 24.60 13.30 5.74
C LEU A 171 24.35 14.81 5.58
N LEU A 172 24.95 15.62 6.46
CA LEU A 172 24.79 17.08 6.50
C LEU A 172 25.74 17.83 5.54
N ALA A 173 26.84 17.22 5.16
CA ALA A 173 27.78 17.77 4.18
C ALA A 173 27.17 17.81 2.77
#